data_7160f48a02ffc870b58eac38bd095bef
#
_entry.id   7160f48a02ffc870b58eac38bd095bef
#
_cell.length_a   1.000
_cell.length_b   1.000
_cell.length_c   1.000
_cell.angle_alpha   90.00
_cell.angle_beta   90.00
_cell.angle_gamma   90.00
#
_symmetry.space_group_name_H-M   'P 1'
#
loop_
_entity.id
_entity.type
_entity.pdbx_description
1 polymer ?
#
loop_
_entity_poly.entity_id
_entity_poly.type
_entity_poly.pdbx_seq_one_letter_code
_entity_poly.pdbx_strand_id
1 'polypeptide(L)'
;MPIIAAKPMTAATDAGLPVTKMVLVSAVALIDRDGRVLLAQRPEGKAMAGLWEFPGGKIESGETPEAALIRELHEELGIDTAASCLAPLSFASHSYAATQTHPAFHLLMMLYVCRRWQGRP
;
A
#
# COMPACT_ATOMS: atom_id res chain seq x y z
N MET A 1 -8.13 0.96 -1.07
CA MET A 1 -6.78 0.85 -1.60
C MET A 1 -5.97 2.08 -1.24
N PRO A 2 -4.87 1.92 -0.59
CA PRO A 2 -4.06 3.05 -0.19
C PRO A 2 -3.37 3.67 -1.39
N ILE A 3 -3.23 4.96 -1.34
CA ILE A 3 -2.60 5.71 -2.40
C ILE A 3 -1.32 6.29 -1.87
N ILE A 4 -0.24 5.98 -2.57
CA ILE A 4 1.06 6.51 -2.26
C ILE A 4 1.26 7.78 -3.08
N ALA A 5 0.42 8.75 -2.87
CA ALA A 5 0.65 10.07 -3.43
C ALA A 5 1.50 10.84 -2.45
N ALA A 6 2.68 11.21 -2.86
CA ALA A 6 3.49 12.12 -2.07
C ALA A 6 2.77 13.46 -2.00
N LYS A 7 2.23 13.78 -0.85
CA LYS A 7 1.78 15.13 -0.57
C LYS A 7 2.91 15.90 0.10
N PRO A 8 3.12 17.17 -0.28
CA PRO A 8 4.10 17.96 0.44
C PRO A 8 3.72 18.06 1.91
N MET A 9 4.63 17.68 2.76
CA MET A 9 4.48 17.86 4.20
C MET A 9 4.53 19.34 4.52
N THR A 10 3.43 19.86 5.02
CA THR A 10 3.48 21.14 5.75
C THR A 10 3.65 20.78 7.21
N ALA A 11 4.85 21.00 7.72
CA ALA A 11 5.28 20.55 9.04
C ALA A 11 4.45 21.11 10.21
N ALA A 12 3.60 22.09 9.98
CA ALA A 12 2.88 22.78 11.06
C ALA A 12 1.48 22.22 11.32
N THR A 13 0.91 21.38 10.43
CA THR A 13 -0.50 21.01 10.51
C THR A 13 -0.76 19.67 11.19
N ASP A 14 0.27 18.81 11.28
CA ASP A 14 0.09 17.47 11.86
C ASP A 14 0.55 17.40 13.32
N ALA A 15 1.29 18.39 13.80
CA ALA A 15 1.77 18.41 15.17
C ALA A 15 0.60 18.64 16.14
N GLY A 16 0.34 17.65 16.99
CA GLY A 16 -0.67 17.76 18.04
C GLY A 16 -2.08 17.34 17.63
N LEU A 17 -2.30 16.85 16.39
CA LEU A 17 -3.58 16.27 16.02
C LEU A 17 -3.70 14.87 16.59
N PRO A 18 -4.81 14.55 17.31
CA PRO A 18 -4.99 13.21 17.83
C PRO A 18 -5.17 12.21 16.69
N VAL A 19 -4.44 11.10 16.78
CA VAL A 19 -4.64 9.97 15.87
C VAL A 19 -5.84 9.19 16.36
N THR A 20 -6.95 9.25 15.62
CA THR A 20 -8.18 8.57 16.01
C THR A 20 -8.26 7.14 15.48
N LYS A 21 -7.59 6.85 14.37
CA LYS A 21 -7.57 5.51 13.78
C LYS A 21 -6.33 5.32 12.93
N MET A 22 -5.63 4.21 13.15
CA MET A 22 -4.54 3.77 12.30
C MET A 22 -5.06 2.77 11.27
N VAL A 23 -4.70 2.97 10.01
CA VAL A 23 -4.96 2.01 8.94
C VAL A 23 -3.61 1.46 8.49
N LEU A 24 -3.43 0.17 8.65
CA LEU A 24 -2.20 -0.52 8.29
C LEU A 24 -2.34 -1.15 6.92
N VAL A 25 -1.36 -0.90 6.08
CA VAL A 25 -1.33 -1.36 4.70
C VAL A 25 0.04 -1.94 4.39
N SER A 26 0.06 -3.03 3.64
CA SER A 26 1.29 -3.53 3.03
C SER A 26 1.23 -3.41 1.52
N ALA A 27 2.35 -3.03 0.92
CA ALA A 27 2.48 -2.86 -0.51
C ALA A 27 3.83 -3.42 -0.97
N VAL A 28 3.99 -3.65 -2.26
CA VAL A 28 5.20 -4.27 -2.79
C VAL A 28 5.65 -3.64 -4.10
N ALA A 29 6.95 -3.46 -4.23
CA ALA A 29 7.61 -3.22 -5.50
C ALA A 29 7.98 -4.58 -6.09
N LEU A 30 7.20 -5.03 -7.08
CA LEU A 30 7.50 -6.23 -7.86
C LEU A 30 8.52 -5.84 -8.92
N ILE A 31 9.72 -6.39 -8.84
CA ILE A 31 10.81 -6.04 -9.74
C ILE A 31 11.15 -7.25 -10.59
N ASP A 32 11.03 -7.10 -11.92
CA ASP A 32 11.34 -8.17 -12.85
C ASP A 32 12.84 -8.24 -13.17
N ARG A 33 13.20 -9.17 -14.06
CA ARG A 33 14.60 -9.40 -14.45
C ARG A 33 15.26 -8.20 -15.11
N ASP A 34 14.46 -7.36 -15.74
CA ASP A 34 14.93 -6.16 -16.44
C ASP A 34 14.96 -4.93 -15.53
N GLY A 35 14.65 -5.11 -14.26
CA GLY A 35 14.61 -4.01 -13.30
C GLY A 35 13.37 -3.15 -13.38
N ARG A 36 12.33 -3.59 -14.09
CA ARG A 36 11.07 -2.88 -14.17
C ARG A 36 10.24 -3.14 -12.92
N VAL A 37 9.55 -2.10 -12.47
CA VAL A 37 8.68 -2.16 -11.29
C VAL A 37 7.23 -2.08 -11.74
N LEU A 38 6.40 -3.00 -11.26
CA LEU A 38 4.97 -3.00 -11.57
C LEU A 38 4.25 -1.93 -10.77
N LEU A 39 3.56 -1.05 -11.46
CA LEU A 39 2.65 -0.07 -10.88
C LEU A 39 1.26 -0.26 -11.47
N ALA A 40 0.25 -0.10 -10.63
CA ALA A 40 -1.14 -0.16 -11.06
C ALA A 40 -1.75 1.24 -11.01
N GLN A 41 -2.51 1.59 -12.03
CA GLN A 41 -3.22 2.87 -12.05
C GLN A 41 -4.59 2.71 -11.39
N ARG A 42 -4.94 3.65 -10.53
CA ARG A 42 -6.26 3.68 -9.91
C ARG A 42 -7.32 3.86 -10.98
N PRO A 43 -8.37 3.01 -11.02
CA PRO A 43 -9.41 3.10 -12.03
C PRO A 43 -10.28 4.35 -11.87
N GLU A 44 -10.91 4.76 -12.95
CA GLU A 44 -11.92 5.82 -12.92
C GLU A 44 -13.07 5.44 -11.97
N GLY A 45 -13.68 6.44 -11.35
CA GLY A 45 -14.75 6.24 -10.38
C GLY A 45 -14.28 5.93 -8.97
N LYS A 46 -12.99 5.71 -8.76
CA LYS A 46 -12.39 5.55 -7.44
C LYS A 46 -11.77 6.87 -6.98
N ALA A 47 -11.60 7.00 -5.67
CA ALA A 47 -10.86 8.14 -5.12
C ALA A 47 -9.46 8.20 -5.74
N MET A 48 -9.01 9.41 -6.10
CA MET A 48 -7.71 9.65 -6.73
C MET A 48 -7.48 8.86 -8.02
N ALA A 49 -8.50 8.73 -8.84
CA ALA A 49 -8.42 8.08 -10.15
C ALA A 49 -7.26 8.64 -10.98
N GLY A 50 -6.57 7.77 -11.71
CA GLY A 50 -5.45 8.14 -12.56
C GLY A 50 -4.09 8.14 -11.86
N LEU A 51 -4.02 8.10 -10.53
CA LEU A 51 -2.75 7.97 -9.82
C LEU A 51 -2.23 6.55 -9.89
N TRP A 52 -0.91 6.44 -9.96
CA TRP A 52 -0.23 5.15 -9.96
C TRP A 52 0.15 4.74 -8.53
N GLU A 53 0.06 3.45 -8.26
CA GLU A 53 0.34 2.91 -6.94
C GLU A 53 1.03 1.55 -7.01
N PHE A 54 1.72 1.19 -5.94
CA PHE A 54 2.22 -0.17 -5.75
C PHE A 54 1.06 -1.11 -5.42
N PRO A 55 1.10 -2.36 -5.92
CA PRO A 55 0.13 -3.37 -5.50
C PRO A 55 0.19 -3.61 -4.00
N GLY A 56 -0.95 -3.91 -3.41
CA GLY A 56 -1.07 -4.20 -2.00
C GLY A 56 -2.46 -3.89 -1.45
N GLY A 57 -2.58 -3.86 -0.16
CA GLY A 57 -3.86 -3.57 0.48
C GLY A 57 -3.79 -3.57 1.99
N LYS A 58 -4.95 -3.45 2.60
CA LYS A 58 -5.09 -3.40 4.05
C LYS A 58 -4.70 -4.72 4.69
N ILE A 59 -4.04 -4.61 5.84
CA ILE A 59 -3.76 -5.75 6.70
C ILE A 59 -5.01 -6.00 7.52
N GLU A 60 -5.59 -7.17 7.39
CA GLU A 60 -6.79 -7.56 8.14
C GLU A 60 -6.42 -8.12 9.52
N SER A 61 -7.40 -8.15 10.40
CA SER A 61 -7.22 -8.69 11.74
C SER A 61 -6.69 -10.12 11.68
N GLY A 62 -5.64 -10.39 12.46
CA GLY A 62 -5.02 -11.72 12.51
C GLY A 62 -4.01 -12.00 11.43
N GLU A 63 -3.81 -11.09 10.48
CA GLU A 63 -2.79 -11.24 9.44
C GLU A 63 -1.49 -10.53 9.83
N THR A 64 -0.36 -11.12 9.44
CA THR A 64 0.90 -10.39 9.38
C THR A 64 0.90 -9.50 8.13
N PRO A 65 1.76 -8.47 8.07
CA PRO A 65 1.90 -7.68 6.85
C PRO A 65 2.22 -8.51 5.62
N GLU A 66 3.10 -9.52 5.77
CA GLU A 66 3.47 -10.41 4.69
C GLU A 66 2.30 -11.28 4.23
N ALA A 67 1.55 -11.84 5.17
CA ALA A 67 0.37 -12.65 4.84
C ALA A 67 -0.69 -11.84 4.10
N ALA A 68 -0.94 -10.62 4.54
CA ALA A 68 -1.87 -9.72 3.87
C ALA A 68 -1.42 -9.43 2.44
N LEU A 69 -0.14 -9.16 2.26
CA LEU A 69 0.42 -8.86 0.94
C LEU A 69 0.32 -10.05 -0.01
N ILE A 70 0.66 -11.25 0.48
CA ILE A 70 0.53 -12.49 -0.31
C ILE A 70 -0.92 -12.70 -0.75
N ARG A 71 -1.86 -12.51 0.15
CA ARG A 71 -3.30 -12.61 -0.16
C ARG A 71 -3.72 -11.59 -1.21
N GLU A 72 -3.34 -10.34 -1.05
CA GLU A 72 -3.69 -9.26 -1.98
C GLU A 72 -3.10 -9.50 -3.38
N LEU A 73 -1.86 -9.96 -3.47
CA LEU A 73 -1.23 -10.26 -4.75
C LEU A 73 -1.93 -11.42 -5.46
N HIS A 74 -2.38 -12.43 -4.73
CA HIS A 74 -3.14 -13.52 -5.30
C HIS A 74 -4.50 -13.02 -5.82
N GLU A 75 -5.22 -12.25 -5.02
CA GLU A 75 -6.55 -11.74 -5.37
C GLU A 75 -6.51 -10.76 -6.54
N GLU A 76 -5.60 -9.82 -6.52
CA GLU A 76 -5.57 -8.73 -7.51
C GLU A 76 -4.82 -9.08 -8.78
N LEU A 77 -3.74 -9.82 -8.69
CA LEU A 77 -2.82 -10.06 -9.82
C LEU A 77 -2.72 -11.54 -10.22
N GLY A 78 -3.29 -12.44 -9.45
CA GLY A 78 -3.21 -13.87 -9.73
C GLY A 78 -1.80 -14.44 -9.60
N ILE A 79 -0.94 -13.80 -8.83
CA ILE A 79 0.41 -14.29 -8.58
C ILE A 79 0.56 -14.83 -7.17
N ASP A 80 1.49 -15.76 -7.02
CA ASP A 80 1.80 -16.39 -5.74
C ASP A 80 3.25 -16.14 -5.37
N THR A 81 3.48 -15.83 -4.11
CA THR A 81 4.81 -15.65 -3.56
C THR A 81 4.83 -16.13 -2.11
N ALA A 82 6.00 -16.10 -1.51
CA ALA A 82 6.19 -16.54 -0.13
C ALA A 82 6.74 -15.38 0.72
N ALA A 83 6.52 -15.46 2.02
CA ALA A 83 7.02 -14.44 2.95
C ALA A 83 8.55 -14.29 2.85
N SER A 84 9.26 -15.38 2.60
CA SER A 84 10.72 -15.36 2.42
C SER A 84 11.18 -14.58 1.18
N CYS A 85 10.28 -14.31 0.24
CA CYS A 85 10.56 -13.52 -0.95
C CYS A 85 10.22 -12.03 -0.79
N LEU A 86 9.70 -11.64 0.35
CA LEU A 86 9.31 -10.27 0.66
C LEU A 86 10.37 -9.64 1.56
N ALA A 87 11.14 -8.71 1.00
CA ALA A 87 12.15 -8.00 1.76
C ALA A 87 11.63 -6.61 2.17
N PRO A 88 11.63 -6.27 3.45
CA PRO A 88 11.24 -4.93 3.87
C PRO A 88 12.14 -3.87 3.23
N LEU A 89 11.54 -2.83 2.68
CA LEU A 89 12.29 -1.74 2.05
C LEU A 89 12.15 -0.43 2.81
N SER A 90 10.91 -0.01 3.07
CA SER A 90 10.63 1.30 3.65
C SER A 90 9.21 1.34 4.18
N PHE A 91 8.84 2.48 4.73
CA PHE A 91 7.46 2.74 5.10
C PHE A 91 7.12 4.19 4.82
N ALA A 92 5.85 4.46 4.69
CA ALA A 92 5.33 5.81 4.54
C ALA A 92 4.14 6.00 5.47
N SER A 93 3.94 7.21 5.92
CA SER A 93 2.92 7.54 6.90
C SER A 93 2.25 8.87 6.51
N HIS A 94 0.93 8.89 6.54
CA HIS A 94 0.19 10.09 6.17
C HIS A 94 -1.18 10.14 6.86
N SER A 95 -1.55 11.35 7.30
CA SER A 95 -2.87 11.60 7.88
C SER A 95 -3.83 12.07 6.80
N TYR A 96 -5.01 11.47 6.74
CA TYR A 96 -6.10 11.87 5.86
C TYR A 96 -7.21 12.50 6.68
N ALA A 97 -7.67 13.67 6.23
CA ALA A 97 -8.78 14.35 6.86
C ALA A 97 -10.09 13.60 6.63
N ALA A 98 -11.05 13.81 7.53
CA ALA A 98 -12.39 13.27 7.36
C ALA A 98 -13.03 13.79 6.07
N THR A 99 -13.79 12.91 5.42
CA THR A 99 -14.63 13.23 4.27
C THR A 99 -16.07 12.98 4.64
N GLN A 100 -17.02 13.22 3.70
CA GLN A 100 -18.43 12.91 3.93
C GLN A 100 -18.69 11.42 4.09
N THR A 101 -17.80 10.58 3.55
CA THR A 101 -17.98 9.12 3.53
C THR A 101 -17.03 8.38 4.47
N HIS A 102 -15.98 9.03 4.95
CA HIS A 102 -14.97 8.40 5.80
C HIS A 102 -14.51 9.31 6.93
N PRO A 103 -14.34 8.78 8.14
CA PRO A 103 -13.71 9.54 9.23
C PRO A 103 -12.22 9.76 8.93
N ALA A 104 -11.64 10.70 9.65
CA ALA A 104 -10.20 10.94 9.57
C ALA A 104 -9.44 9.67 10.01
N PHE A 105 -8.31 9.41 9.37
CA PHE A 105 -7.46 8.27 9.71
C PHE A 105 -6.00 8.58 9.42
N HIS A 106 -5.12 7.81 10.04
CA HIS A 106 -3.70 7.85 9.75
C HIS A 106 -3.28 6.58 9.04
N LEU A 107 -2.72 6.70 7.85
CA LEU A 107 -2.24 5.57 7.07
C LEU A 107 -0.79 5.29 7.41
N LEU A 108 -0.48 4.02 7.71
CA LEU A 108 0.89 3.52 7.78
C LEU A 108 1.03 2.42 6.74
N MET A 109 1.84 2.68 5.72
CA MET A 109 2.10 1.73 4.65
C MET A 109 3.50 1.17 4.77
N MET A 110 3.60 -0.15 4.78
CA MET A 110 4.86 -0.86 4.77
C MET A 110 5.15 -1.33 3.35
N LEU A 111 6.27 -0.91 2.79
CA LEU A 111 6.67 -1.25 1.42
C LEU A 111 7.73 -2.33 1.44
N TYR A 112 7.46 -3.40 0.69
CA TYR A 112 8.36 -4.53 0.49
C TYR A 112 8.88 -4.53 -0.94
N VAL A 113 9.96 -5.28 -1.15
CA VAL A 113 10.48 -5.62 -2.48
C VAL A 113 10.30 -7.10 -2.69
N CYS A 114 9.85 -7.49 -3.87
CA CYS A 114 9.72 -8.88 -4.27
C CYS A 114 10.26 -9.07 -5.68
N ARG A 115 11.15 -10.05 -5.84
CA ARG A 115 11.78 -10.36 -7.13
C ARG A 115 11.43 -11.77 -7.61
N ARG A 116 10.70 -12.55 -6.81
CA ARG A 116 10.34 -13.93 -7.11
C ARG A 116 8.87 -14.18 -6.84
N TRP A 117 8.18 -14.59 -7.87
CA TRP A 117 6.77 -14.98 -7.78
C TRP A 117 6.44 -15.96 -8.89
N GLN A 118 5.31 -16.63 -8.76
CA GLN A 118 4.72 -17.50 -9.78
C GLN A 118 3.50 -16.83 -10.37
N GLY A 119 3.30 -16.98 -11.66
CA GLY A 119 2.20 -16.35 -12.38
C GLY A 119 2.62 -15.08 -13.10
N ARG A 120 1.67 -14.52 -13.84
CA ARG A 120 1.87 -13.26 -14.57
C ARG A 120 0.96 -12.20 -14.00
N PRO A 121 1.52 -11.14 -13.44
CA PRO A 121 0.72 -10.03 -12.95
C PRO A 121 0.00 -9.25 -14.04
#